data_f0e4a81405d9930dbc4590367507b2c1
#
_entry.id   f0e4a81405d9930dbc4590367507b2c1
#
_cell.length_a   1.000
_cell.length_b   1.000
_cell.length_c   1.000
_cell.angle_alpha   90.00
_cell.angle_beta   90.00
_cell.angle_gamma   90.00
#
_symmetry.space_group_name_H-M   'P 1'
#
loop_
_entity.id
_entity.type
_entity.pdbx_description
1 polymer ?
#
loop_
_entity_poly.entity_id
_entity_poly.type
_entity_poly.pdbx_seq_one_letter_code
_entity_poly.pdbx_strand_id
1 'polypeptide(L)'
;MTPPLGDIAHVGHAQLFTPDLDASVAFFTDYLGLTVNGQDGDTVYLRTYDDYEHHSLVLTARERPGLGRLALRTSSEEALQRRVAALEAAGRSGKWVEDEPGIGRLYLTADPDGHEHALYWESEHYQAPDELRPALKNQPQARPNRGVGVRRLDHVNFLAADVLANAEFQEQLLGARPTEQIRLDSGKIAARWLTFTDKSYDVVYTEDWTGSSGRLHHIAFAADTREDILRAADLAIDTGVFIETGPHKHAIQQ
;
A
#
# COMPACT_ATOMS: atom_id res chain seq x y z
N MET A 1 26.78 -5.78 0.43
CA MET A 1 26.82 -4.52 -0.38
C MET A 1 25.47 -3.86 -0.18
N THR A 2 25.42 -2.61 0.27
CA THR A 2 24.15 -1.90 0.46
C THR A 2 23.44 -1.80 -0.90
N PRO A 3 22.13 -2.12 -0.98
CA PRO A 3 21.39 -1.99 -2.23
C PRO A 3 21.43 -0.56 -2.75
N PRO A 4 21.47 -0.33 -4.08
CA PRO A 4 21.35 1.01 -4.62
C PRO A 4 19.98 1.60 -4.25
N LEU A 5 19.98 2.86 -3.80
CA LEU A 5 18.76 3.63 -3.59
C LEU A 5 18.03 3.83 -4.94
N GLY A 6 16.71 3.75 -4.92
CA GLY A 6 15.90 4.02 -6.10
C GLY A 6 15.59 2.80 -6.96
N ASP A 7 15.93 1.57 -6.52
CA ASP A 7 15.43 0.37 -7.20
C ASP A 7 13.92 0.19 -7.01
N ILE A 8 13.37 0.53 -5.86
CA ILE A 8 11.92 0.63 -5.64
C ILE A 8 11.48 2.07 -5.94
N ALA A 9 10.55 2.22 -6.86
CA ALA A 9 10.03 3.52 -7.27
C ALA A 9 8.97 4.05 -6.30
N HIS A 10 8.03 3.19 -5.89
CA HIS A 10 6.98 3.52 -4.93
C HIS A 10 6.20 2.28 -4.45
N VAL A 11 5.36 2.50 -3.45
CA VAL A 11 4.30 1.56 -3.06
C VAL A 11 3.23 1.57 -4.16
N GLY A 12 3.06 0.45 -4.86
CA GLY A 12 2.10 0.33 -5.95
C GLY A 12 0.68 0.10 -5.41
N HIS A 13 0.44 -1.07 -4.81
CA HIS A 13 -0.86 -1.38 -4.25
C HIS A 13 -0.78 -2.25 -3.00
N ALA A 14 -1.85 -2.26 -2.21
CA ALA A 14 -2.07 -3.22 -1.15
C ALA A 14 -3.22 -4.17 -1.53
N GLN A 15 -3.12 -5.45 -1.17
CA GLN A 15 -4.23 -6.40 -1.24
C GLN A 15 -4.75 -6.68 0.15
N LEU A 16 -6.06 -6.57 0.33
CA LEU A 16 -6.76 -6.89 1.56
C LEU A 16 -7.73 -8.06 1.34
N PHE A 17 -7.79 -8.94 2.31
CA PHE A 17 -8.80 -9.98 2.39
C PHE A 17 -9.99 -9.49 3.22
N THR A 18 -11.20 -9.77 2.77
CA THR A 18 -12.43 -9.37 3.45
C THR A 18 -13.47 -10.48 3.41
N PRO A 19 -14.21 -10.71 4.52
CA PRO A 19 -15.32 -11.67 4.52
C PRO A 19 -16.58 -11.12 3.86
N ASP A 20 -16.65 -9.80 3.66
CA ASP A 20 -17.79 -9.11 3.00
C ASP A 20 -17.23 -8.16 1.93
N LEU A 21 -17.18 -8.68 0.70
CA LEU A 21 -16.60 -7.94 -0.43
C LEU A 21 -17.44 -6.71 -0.78
N ASP A 22 -18.78 -6.87 -0.80
CA ASP A 22 -19.67 -5.78 -1.19
C ASP A 22 -19.63 -4.63 -0.19
N ALA A 23 -19.69 -4.91 1.11
CA ALA A 23 -19.53 -3.88 2.13
C ALA A 23 -18.18 -3.20 2.09
N SER A 24 -17.11 -3.96 1.83
CA SER A 24 -15.76 -3.39 1.70
C SER A 24 -15.63 -2.52 0.45
N VAL A 25 -16.15 -2.95 -0.69
CA VAL A 25 -16.17 -2.14 -1.92
C VAL A 25 -16.96 -0.84 -1.69
N ALA A 26 -18.16 -0.92 -1.07
CA ALA A 26 -18.96 0.26 -0.73
C ALA A 26 -18.17 1.23 0.19
N PHE A 27 -17.49 0.72 1.23
CA PHE A 27 -16.66 1.55 2.10
C PHE A 27 -15.59 2.31 1.32
N PHE A 28 -14.81 1.61 0.48
CA PHE A 28 -13.73 2.24 -0.27
C PHE A 28 -14.24 3.17 -1.38
N THR A 29 -15.38 2.87 -2.00
CA THR A 29 -15.93 3.72 -3.08
C THR A 29 -16.76 4.90 -2.54
N ASP A 30 -17.68 4.66 -1.61
CA ASP A 30 -18.64 5.68 -1.20
C ASP A 30 -18.09 6.58 -0.09
N TYR A 31 -17.31 6.01 0.84
CA TYR A 31 -16.70 6.79 1.92
C TYR A 31 -15.33 7.37 1.50
N LEU A 32 -14.38 6.57 1.00
CA LEU A 32 -13.04 7.05 0.63
C LEU A 32 -12.96 7.61 -0.79
N GLY A 33 -13.89 7.26 -1.68
CA GLY A 33 -13.97 7.81 -3.03
C GLY A 33 -13.08 7.14 -4.06
N LEU A 34 -12.67 5.87 -3.83
CA LEU A 34 -11.96 5.10 -4.83
C LEU A 34 -12.90 4.72 -5.98
N THR A 35 -12.31 4.39 -7.12
CA THR A 35 -13.07 3.93 -8.29
C THR A 35 -12.78 2.46 -8.56
N VAL A 36 -13.80 1.65 -8.79
CA VAL A 36 -13.63 0.28 -9.29
C VAL A 36 -13.10 0.36 -10.71
N ASN A 37 -11.95 -0.26 -10.96
CA ASN A 37 -11.31 -0.32 -12.28
C ASN A 37 -11.37 -1.71 -12.91
N GLY A 38 -11.76 -2.73 -12.16
CA GLY A 38 -11.92 -4.10 -12.66
C GLY A 38 -12.39 -5.06 -11.58
N GLN A 39 -12.82 -6.22 -12.01
CA GLN A 39 -13.18 -7.35 -11.15
C GLN A 39 -12.85 -8.66 -11.85
N ASP A 40 -12.29 -9.60 -11.12
CA ASP A 40 -12.06 -10.95 -11.56
C ASP A 40 -12.48 -11.93 -10.45
N GLY A 41 -13.57 -12.65 -10.68
CA GLY A 41 -14.18 -13.54 -9.69
C GLY A 41 -14.43 -12.85 -8.35
N ASP A 42 -13.78 -13.33 -7.31
CA ASP A 42 -13.90 -12.84 -5.93
C ASP A 42 -12.94 -11.67 -5.62
N THR A 43 -12.33 -11.06 -6.62
CA THR A 43 -11.34 -10.00 -6.47
C THR A 43 -11.77 -8.74 -7.20
N VAL A 44 -11.75 -7.60 -6.51
CA VAL A 44 -12.07 -6.26 -7.04
C VAL A 44 -10.84 -5.38 -6.97
N TYR A 45 -10.55 -4.70 -8.09
CA TYR A 45 -9.44 -3.78 -8.26
C TYR A 45 -9.94 -2.34 -8.15
N LEU A 46 -9.44 -1.61 -7.16
CA LEU A 46 -9.84 -0.24 -6.88
C LEU A 46 -8.67 0.71 -7.11
N ARG A 47 -9.00 1.90 -7.57
CA ARG A 47 -8.03 2.93 -7.91
C ARG A 47 -8.32 4.21 -7.17
N THR A 48 -7.30 4.85 -6.59
CA THR A 48 -7.36 6.24 -6.14
C THR A 48 -7.28 7.18 -7.34
N TYR A 49 -7.76 8.41 -7.21
CA TYR A 49 -7.94 9.26 -8.38
C TYR A 49 -6.64 9.75 -9.05
N ASP A 50 -5.55 9.89 -8.31
CA ASP A 50 -4.26 10.41 -8.80
C ASP A 50 -3.29 9.30 -9.23
N ASP A 51 -3.71 8.05 -9.11
CA ASP A 51 -2.90 6.92 -9.52
C ASP A 51 -3.04 6.70 -11.04
N TYR A 52 -1.92 6.55 -11.73
CA TYR A 52 -1.90 6.27 -13.17
C TYR A 52 -1.87 4.77 -13.47
N GLU A 53 -1.61 3.94 -12.46
CA GLU A 53 -1.60 2.49 -12.59
C GLU A 53 -3.03 1.92 -12.60
N HIS A 54 -3.13 0.65 -12.96
CA HIS A 54 -4.42 -0.05 -13.03
C HIS A 54 -5.16 0.01 -11.69
N HIS A 55 -4.48 -0.19 -10.55
CA HIS A 55 -5.11 -0.20 -9.23
C HIS A 55 -4.13 0.21 -8.12
N SER A 56 -4.67 0.76 -7.05
CA SER A 56 -3.96 1.11 -5.82
C SER A 56 -4.34 0.20 -4.65
N LEU A 57 -5.50 -0.47 -4.77
CA LEU A 57 -6.03 -1.38 -3.75
C LEU A 57 -6.70 -2.57 -4.40
N VAL A 58 -6.44 -3.75 -3.87
CA VAL A 58 -7.10 -4.99 -4.28
C VAL A 58 -7.89 -5.53 -3.08
N LEU A 59 -9.17 -5.84 -3.29
CA LEU A 59 -10.02 -6.50 -2.31
C LEU A 59 -10.34 -7.91 -2.79
N THR A 60 -10.05 -8.92 -1.98
CA THR A 60 -10.37 -10.31 -2.32
C THR A 60 -11.21 -10.92 -1.22
N ALA A 61 -12.34 -11.54 -1.61
CA ALA A 61 -13.19 -12.25 -0.67
C ALA A 61 -12.46 -13.43 -0.05
N ARG A 62 -12.41 -13.50 1.28
CA ARG A 62 -11.87 -14.60 2.08
C ARG A 62 -12.61 -14.68 3.39
N GLU A 63 -12.74 -15.88 3.93
CA GLU A 63 -13.41 -16.09 5.22
C GLU A 63 -12.77 -15.30 6.37
N ARG A 64 -11.44 -15.17 6.34
CA ARG A 64 -10.68 -14.42 7.34
C ARG A 64 -10.16 -13.11 6.75
N PRO A 65 -10.47 -11.96 7.39
CA PRO A 65 -9.92 -10.68 6.98
C PRO A 65 -8.42 -10.61 7.26
N GLY A 66 -7.71 -9.79 6.49
CA GLY A 66 -6.28 -9.57 6.70
C GLY A 66 -5.59 -8.92 5.53
N LEU A 67 -4.27 -8.90 5.62
CA LEU A 67 -3.41 -8.48 4.51
C LEU A 67 -3.21 -9.67 3.57
N GLY A 68 -3.38 -9.44 2.27
CA GLY A 68 -2.93 -10.35 1.23
C GLY A 68 -1.45 -10.10 0.95
N ARG A 69 -1.14 -8.95 0.35
CA ARG A 69 0.23 -8.57 0.04
C ARG A 69 0.40 -7.04 -0.07
N LEU A 70 1.66 -6.59 0.03
CA LEU A 70 2.08 -5.26 -0.39
C LEU A 70 2.85 -5.37 -1.70
N ALA A 71 2.43 -4.64 -2.73
CA ALA A 71 3.13 -4.59 -4.00
C ALA A 71 3.99 -3.33 -4.12
N LEU A 72 5.24 -3.52 -4.50
CA LEU A 72 6.25 -2.49 -4.66
C LEU A 72 6.67 -2.44 -6.12
N ARG A 73 6.46 -1.30 -6.76
CA ARG A 73 6.92 -1.08 -8.12
C ARG A 73 8.40 -0.75 -8.13
N THR A 74 9.14 -1.40 -9.02
CA THR A 74 10.57 -1.09 -9.25
C THR A 74 10.72 0.04 -10.27
N SER A 75 11.90 0.67 -10.29
CA SER A 75 12.20 1.78 -11.21
C SER A 75 12.53 1.33 -12.64
N SER A 76 12.81 0.06 -12.83
CA SER A 76 13.05 -0.58 -14.13
C SER A 76 13.00 -2.10 -14.01
N GLU A 77 13.00 -2.79 -15.15
CA GLU A 77 13.11 -4.25 -15.17
C GLU A 77 14.43 -4.73 -14.58
N GLU A 78 15.52 -4.03 -14.88
CA GLU A 78 16.85 -4.35 -14.32
C GLU A 78 16.87 -4.16 -12.79
N ALA A 79 16.13 -3.17 -12.26
CA ALA A 79 15.97 -2.97 -10.83
C ALA A 79 15.20 -4.14 -10.19
N LEU A 80 14.14 -4.63 -10.84
CA LEU A 80 13.42 -5.83 -10.43
C LEU A 80 14.35 -7.04 -10.36
N GLN A 81 15.12 -7.30 -11.42
CA GLN A 81 16.07 -8.41 -11.46
C GLN A 81 17.15 -8.30 -10.37
N ARG A 82 17.66 -7.09 -10.09
CA ARG A 82 18.63 -6.88 -9.00
C ARG A 82 18.03 -7.21 -7.63
N ARG A 83 16.79 -6.80 -7.37
CA ARG A 83 16.11 -7.09 -6.08
C ARG A 83 15.84 -8.58 -5.93
N VAL A 84 15.36 -9.24 -6.99
CA VAL A 84 15.14 -10.69 -7.00
C VAL A 84 16.46 -11.42 -6.73
N ALA A 85 17.55 -11.06 -7.44
CA ALA A 85 18.84 -11.67 -7.21
C ALA A 85 19.37 -11.44 -5.78
N ALA A 86 19.12 -10.27 -5.18
CA ALA A 86 19.51 -10.00 -3.79
C ALA A 86 18.73 -10.86 -2.79
N LEU A 87 17.42 -11.06 -3.02
CA LEU A 87 16.56 -11.93 -2.23
C LEU A 87 17.04 -13.40 -2.31
N GLU A 88 17.28 -13.90 -3.52
CA GLU A 88 17.76 -15.26 -3.74
C GLU A 88 19.13 -15.50 -3.12
N ALA A 89 20.08 -14.56 -3.26
CA ALA A 89 21.39 -14.64 -2.65
C ALA A 89 21.36 -14.64 -1.11
N ALA A 90 20.33 -14.02 -0.52
CA ALA A 90 20.08 -14.05 0.92
C ALA A 90 19.27 -15.27 1.38
N GLY A 91 18.99 -16.22 0.49
CA GLY A 91 18.18 -17.41 0.78
C GLY A 91 16.68 -17.13 0.98
N ARG A 92 16.21 -15.97 0.51
CA ARG A 92 14.80 -15.55 0.54
C ARG A 92 14.16 -15.80 -0.82
N SER A 93 14.05 -17.06 -1.21
CA SER A 93 13.45 -17.44 -2.49
C SER A 93 11.95 -17.12 -2.50
N GLY A 94 11.49 -16.69 -3.65
CA GLY A 94 10.07 -16.43 -3.93
C GLY A 94 9.61 -17.19 -5.16
N LYS A 95 8.55 -16.71 -5.77
CA LYS A 95 8.01 -17.28 -7.03
C LYS A 95 7.59 -16.17 -7.99
N TRP A 96 7.77 -16.45 -9.29
CA TRP A 96 7.22 -15.62 -10.35
C TRP A 96 5.74 -15.93 -10.56
N VAL A 97 4.96 -14.88 -10.81
CA VAL A 97 3.59 -14.92 -11.31
C VAL A 97 3.59 -14.16 -12.64
N GLU A 98 3.01 -14.75 -13.68
CA GLU A 98 3.16 -14.22 -15.05
C GLU A 98 1.97 -13.36 -15.51
N ASP A 99 0.76 -13.64 -15.05
CA ASP A 99 -0.47 -13.02 -15.58
C ASP A 99 -1.29 -12.34 -14.48
N GLU A 100 -0.64 -11.51 -13.66
CA GLU A 100 -1.37 -10.72 -12.66
C GLU A 100 -2.19 -9.61 -13.34
N PRO A 101 -3.50 -9.52 -13.09
CA PRO A 101 -4.34 -8.51 -13.73
C PRO A 101 -3.84 -7.07 -13.53
N GLY A 102 -3.70 -6.32 -14.63
CA GLY A 102 -3.23 -4.94 -14.63
C GLY A 102 -1.73 -4.75 -14.40
N ILE A 103 -0.97 -5.85 -14.21
CA ILE A 103 0.48 -5.81 -13.94
C ILE A 103 1.25 -6.73 -14.89
N GLY A 104 0.72 -7.94 -15.14
CA GLY A 104 1.43 -8.98 -15.88
C GLY A 104 2.38 -9.74 -14.95
N ARG A 105 3.70 -9.54 -15.10
CA ARG A 105 4.70 -10.31 -14.38
C ARG A 105 5.11 -9.65 -13.06
N LEU A 106 5.11 -10.44 -11.97
CA LEU A 106 5.61 -10.01 -10.66
C LEU A 106 6.34 -11.14 -9.92
N TYR A 107 7.15 -10.77 -8.94
CA TYR A 107 7.86 -11.71 -8.06
C TYR A 107 7.30 -11.62 -6.64
N LEU A 108 6.78 -12.73 -6.13
CA LEU A 108 6.27 -12.84 -4.75
C LEU A 108 7.37 -13.35 -3.82
N THR A 109 7.52 -12.69 -2.69
CA THR A 109 8.41 -13.07 -1.60
C THR A 109 7.74 -12.77 -0.26
N ALA A 110 8.35 -13.13 0.84
CA ALA A 110 7.86 -12.80 2.17
C ALA A 110 8.98 -12.28 3.07
N ASP A 111 8.64 -11.35 3.95
CA ASP A 111 9.54 -10.91 5.01
C ASP A 111 9.69 -11.97 6.12
N PRO A 112 10.52 -11.75 7.15
CA PRO A 112 10.73 -12.72 8.23
C PRO A 112 9.46 -13.15 8.98
N ASP A 113 8.47 -12.27 9.10
CA ASP A 113 7.20 -12.57 9.79
C ASP A 113 6.13 -13.13 8.86
N GLY A 114 6.43 -13.26 7.55
CA GLY A 114 5.55 -13.86 6.56
C GLY A 114 4.58 -12.89 5.89
N HIS A 115 4.76 -11.57 6.03
CA HIS A 115 4.01 -10.63 5.20
C HIS A 115 4.44 -10.79 3.73
N GLU A 116 3.49 -11.04 2.85
CA GLU A 116 3.78 -11.22 1.44
C GLU A 116 4.06 -9.87 0.76
N HIS A 117 5.14 -9.83 -0.01
CA HIS A 117 5.53 -8.69 -0.85
C HIS A 117 5.55 -9.13 -2.31
N ALA A 118 5.03 -8.26 -3.19
CA ALA A 118 5.14 -8.42 -4.63
C ALA A 118 6.08 -7.34 -5.19
N LEU A 119 7.04 -7.74 -6.01
CA LEU A 119 7.89 -6.83 -6.76
C LEU A 119 7.52 -6.90 -8.23
N TYR A 120 7.30 -5.77 -8.87
CA TYR A 120 6.94 -5.70 -10.29
C TYR A 120 7.54 -4.46 -10.96
N TRP A 121 7.57 -4.46 -12.29
CA TRP A 121 8.03 -3.31 -13.09
C TRP A 121 6.93 -2.71 -13.93
N GLU A 122 6.31 -3.51 -14.79
CA GLU A 122 5.27 -3.03 -15.68
C GLU A 122 3.91 -2.99 -14.98
N SER A 123 3.08 -2.02 -15.37
CA SER A 123 1.66 -1.99 -15.05
C SER A 123 0.89 -1.37 -16.20
N GLU A 124 -0.34 -1.80 -16.38
CA GLU A 124 -1.26 -1.16 -17.29
C GLU A 124 -1.58 0.25 -16.79
N HIS A 125 -1.49 1.23 -17.70
CA HIS A 125 -1.88 2.59 -17.34
C HIS A 125 -3.40 2.71 -17.41
N TYR A 126 -3.96 3.35 -16.39
CA TYR A 126 -5.38 3.66 -16.34
C TYR A 126 -5.84 4.40 -17.60
N GLN A 127 -6.94 3.93 -18.17
CA GLN A 127 -7.64 4.60 -19.26
C GLN A 127 -9.02 5.01 -18.77
N ALA A 128 -9.30 6.33 -18.79
CA ALA A 128 -10.61 6.81 -18.41
C ALA A 128 -11.68 6.23 -19.33
N PRO A 129 -12.80 5.74 -18.80
CA PRO A 129 -13.93 5.31 -19.61
C PRO A 129 -14.50 6.51 -20.39
N ASP A 130 -15.22 6.24 -21.48
CA ASP A 130 -15.62 7.27 -22.45
C ASP A 130 -16.41 8.41 -21.83
N GLU A 131 -17.27 8.12 -20.85
CA GLU A 131 -18.07 9.13 -20.13
C GLU A 131 -17.26 10.10 -19.27
N LEU A 132 -16.03 9.72 -18.90
CA LEU A 132 -15.13 10.56 -18.12
C LEU A 132 -14.09 11.27 -18.98
N ARG A 133 -13.92 10.87 -20.23
CA ARG A 133 -12.93 11.48 -21.15
C ARG A 133 -13.30 12.92 -21.49
N PRO A 134 -12.31 13.80 -21.63
CA PRO A 134 -12.56 15.17 -22.05
C PRO A 134 -13.06 15.20 -23.50
N ALA A 135 -14.03 16.07 -23.78
CA ALA A 135 -14.57 16.28 -25.13
C ALA A 135 -13.57 16.97 -26.06
N LEU A 136 -12.63 17.74 -25.52
CA LEU A 136 -11.62 18.48 -26.26
C LEU A 136 -10.20 18.08 -25.82
N LYS A 137 -9.24 18.24 -26.73
CA LYS A 137 -7.82 18.03 -26.43
C LYS A 137 -7.36 19.03 -25.33
N ASN A 138 -6.42 18.59 -24.51
CA ASN A 138 -5.82 19.36 -23.43
C ASN A 138 -6.79 19.80 -22.32
N GLN A 139 -7.91 19.12 -22.19
CA GLN A 139 -8.80 19.28 -21.05
C GLN A 139 -8.66 18.09 -20.09
N PRO A 140 -8.81 18.30 -18.77
CA PRO A 140 -8.79 17.22 -17.81
C PRO A 140 -10.02 16.31 -18.00
N GLN A 141 -9.88 15.04 -17.68
CA GLN A 141 -11.02 14.15 -17.60
C GLN A 141 -11.96 14.55 -16.46
N ALA A 142 -13.23 14.18 -16.57
CA ALA A 142 -14.16 14.33 -15.46
C ALA A 142 -13.75 13.44 -14.30
N ARG A 143 -13.92 13.94 -13.08
CA ARG A 143 -13.72 13.19 -11.85
C ARG A 143 -14.97 13.33 -10.98
N PRO A 144 -15.78 12.27 -10.85
CA PRO A 144 -16.91 12.29 -9.93
C PRO A 144 -16.43 12.58 -8.51
N ASN A 145 -16.98 13.61 -7.90
CA ASN A 145 -16.66 13.98 -6.52
C ASN A 145 -17.50 13.12 -5.56
N ARG A 146 -16.90 12.04 -5.08
CA ARG A 146 -17.54 11.07 -4.19
C ARG A 146 -16.69 10.88 -2.92
N GLY A 147 -17.34 10.75 -1.77
CA GLY A 147 -16.68 10.48 -0.51
C GLY A 147 -15.63 11.53 -0.13
N VAL A 148 -14.55 11.09 0.50
CA VAL A 148 -13.39 11.92 0.85
C VAL A 148 -12.61 12.29 -0.40
N GLY A 149 -12.52 11.39 -1.38
CA GLY A 149 -11.73 11.58 -2.58
C GLY A 149 -10.23 11.47 -2.31
N VAL A 150 -9.82 10.38 -1.66
CA VAL A 150 -8.41 10.15 -1.34
C VAL A 150 -7.54 10.09 -2.60
N ARG A 151 -6.38 10.69 -2.51
CA ARG A 151 -5.50 10.96 -3.64
C ARG A 151 -4.74 9.71 -4.09
N ARG A 152 -4.06 9.03 -3.16
CA ARG A 152 -3.21 7.84 -3.42
C ARG A 152 -3.05 7.01 -2.16
N LEU A 153 -2.67 5.74 -2.33
CA LEU A 153 -2.13 4.93 -1.24
C LEU A 153 -0.82 5.58 -0.78
N ASP A 154 -0.72 5.87 0.52
CA ASP A 154 0.45 6.56 1.05
C ASP A 154 1.46 5.61 1.66
N HIS A 155 1.06 4.82 2.64
CA HIS A 155 1.93 3.87 3.30
C HIS A 155 1.16 2.68 3.87
N VAL A 156 1.91 1.66 4.24
CA VAL A 156 1.39 0.47 4.93
C VAL A 156 2.19 0.24 6.20
N ASN A 157 1.49 0.02 7.30
CA ASN A 157 2.08 -0.37 8.58
C ASN A 157 1.73 -1.83 8.89
N PHE A 158 2.76 -2.63 9.14
CA PHE A 158 2.66 -4.03 9.51
C PHE A 158 2.83 -4.21 11.03
N LEU A 159 2.09 -5.15 11.59
CA LEU A 159 2.37 -5.65 12.92
C LEU A 159 3.43 -6.75 12.84
N ALA A 160 4.51 -6.60 13.58
CA ALA A 160 5.68 -7.47 13.52
C ALA A 160 6.00 -8.11 14.86
N ALA A 161 6.30 -9.39 14.86
CA ALA A 161 6.85 -10.08 16.03
C ALA A 161 8.30 -9.65 16.28
N ASP A 162 9.07 -9.43 15.21
CA ASP A 162 10.43 -8.86 15.26
C ASP A 162 10.57 -7.66 14.32
N VAL A 163 10.41 -6.44 14.88
CA VAL A 163 10.48 -5.18 14.13
C VAL A 163 11.82 -5.02 13.42
N LEU A 164 12.95 -5.37 14.08
CA LEU A 164 14.27 -5.17 13.47
C LEU A 164 14.53 -6.14 12.33
N ALA A 165 14.21 -7.42 12.50
CA ALA A 165 14.42 -8.40 11.44
C ALA A 165 13.65 -8.05 10.16
N ASN A 166 12.40 -7.58 10.33
CA ASN A 166 11.56 -7.17 9.20
C ASN A 166 12.05 -5.84 8.57
N ALA A 167 12.47 -4.88 9.39
CA ALA A 167 13.04 -3.64 8.88
C ALA A 167 14.37 -3.89 8.12
N GLU A 168 15.25 -4.74 8.65
CA GLU A 168 16.51 -5.12 7.98
C GLU A 168 16.26 -5.84 6.64
N PHE A 169 15.21 -6.65 6.53
CA PHE A 169 14.80 -7.22 5.26
C PHE A 169 14.51 -6.12 4.23
N GLN A 170 13.75 -5.09 4.58
CA GLN A 170 13.46 -3.96 3.69
C GLN A 170 14.72 -3.16 3.36
N GLU A 171 15.56 -2.88 4.36
CA GLU A 171 16.78 -2.08 4.18
C GLU A 171 17.83 -2.79 3.32
N GLN A 172 18.13 -4.04 3.65
CA GLN A 172 19.25 -4.76 3.03
C GLN A 172 18.90 -5.37 1.69
N LEU A 173 17.65 -5.85 1.53
CA LEU A 173 17.24 -6.59 0.34
C LEU A 173 16.44 -5.74 -0.64
N LEU A 174 15.60 -4.83 -0.15
CA LEU A 174 14.77 -4.00 -1.02
C LEU A 174 15.28 -2.56 -1.18
N GLY A 175 16.24 -2.13 -0.35
CA GLY A 175 16.88 -0.81 -0.48
C GLY A 175 16.15 0.32 0.22
N ALA A 176 15.30 0.02 1.21
CA ALA A 176 14.69 1.03 2.04
C ALA A 176 15.70 1.77 2.92
N ARG A 177 15.35 2.98 3.33
CA ARG A 177 16.11 3.78 4.30
C ARG A 177 15.27 3.96 5.56
N PRO A 178 15.82 3.75 6.78
CA PRO A 178 15.13 4.10 8.00
C PRO A 178 15.07 5.61 8.18
N THR A 179 13.91 6.12 8.57
CA THR A 179 13.67 7.55 8.81
C THR A 179 13.38 7.86 10.26
N GLU A 180 12.63 6.98 10.91
CA GLU A 180 12.20 7.11 12.30
C GLU A 180 12.22 5.76 13.02
N GLN A 181 12.29 5.80 14.36
CA GLN A 181 12.08 4.61 15.19
C GLN A 181 11.59 4.99 16.58
N ILE A 182 10.79 4.11 17.16
CA ILE A 182 10.45 4.15 18.59
C ILE A 182 11.37 3.18 19.32
N ARG A 183 12.16 3.70 20.25
CA ARG A 183 13.00 2.91 21.15
C ARG A 183 12.43 3.01 22.57
N LEU A 184 12.12 1.86 23.15
CA LEU A 184 11.68 1.76 24.55
C LEU A 184 12.86 1.96 25.50
N ASP A 185 12.57 2.24 26.78
CA ASP A 185 13.59 2.39 27.85
C ASP A 185 14.45 1.12 28.00
N SER A 186 13.90 -0.04 27.68
CA SER A 186 14.63 -1.32 27.62
C SER A 186 15.68 -1.40 26.51
N GLY A 187 15.71 -0.41 25.59
CA GLY A 187 16.52 -0.43 24.38
C GLY A 187 15.89 -1.15 23.18
N LYS A 188 14.76 -1.84 23.37
CA LYS A 188 14.03 -2.52 22.29
C LYS A 188 13.45 -1.52 21.31
N ILE A 189 13.50 -1.83 20.02
CA ILE A 189 12.82 -1.07 18.97
C ILE A 189 11.39 -1.60 18.83
N ALA A 190 10.42 -0.74 19.16
CA ALA A 190 8.99 -1.06 19.12
C ALA A 190 8.32 -0.66 17.80
N ALA A 191 8.92 0.27 17.04
CA ALA A 191 8.48 0.59 15.70
C ALA A 191 9.63 1.17 14.88
N ARG A 192 9.57 0.98 13.55
CA ARG A 192 10.55 1.53 12.60
C ARG A 192 9.90 1.92 11.30
N TRP A 193 10.11 3.16 10.88
CA TRP A 193 9.61 3.77 9.65
C TRP A 193 10.69 3.73 8.59
N LEU A 194 10.30 3.36 7.38
CA LEU A 194 11.20 3.09 6.26
C LEU A 194 10.66 3.77 4.99
N THR A 195 11.55 4.32 4.18
CA THR A 195 11.19 4.92 2.89
C THR A 195 12.03 4.38 1.75
N PHE A 196 11.42 4.26 0.57
CA PHE A 196 12.08 4.02 -0.71
C PHE A 196 12.20 5.32 -1.52
N THR A 197 11.39 6.31 -1.19
CA THR A 197 11.18 7.54 -1.94
C THR A 197 11.70 8.77 -1.19
N ASP A 198 11.22 9.94 -1.55
CA ASP A 198 11.45 11.21 -0.84
C ASP A 198 10.42 11.49 0.26
N LYS A 199 9.43 10.62 0.44
CA LYS A 199 8.48 10.72 1.56
C LYS A 199 9.15 10.42 2.90
N SER A 200 8.48 10.81 3.98
CA SER A 200 8.90 10.47 5.33
C SER A 200 8.97 8.97 5.54
N TYR A 201 7.99 8.22 5.01
CA TYR A 201 7.97 6.76 5.02
C TYR A 201 7.00 6.19 3.99
N ASP A 202 7.25 4.96 3.58
CA ASP A 202 6.44 4.13 2.68
C ASP A 202 5.94 2.87 3.39
N VAL A 203 6.78 2.33 4.27
CA VAL A 203 6.53 1.09 5.03
C VAL A 203 6.90 1.29 6.49
N VAL A 204 6.10 0.74 7.36
CA VAL A 204 6.33 0.79 8.82
C VAL A 204 6.17 -0.60 9.40
N TYR A 205 7.01 -0.93 10.36
CA TYR A 205 6.83 -2.10 11.23
C TYR A 205 6.62 -1.63 12.66
N THR A 206 5.52 -2.09 13.27
CA THR A 206 5.17 -1.84 14.67
C THR A 206 5.08 -3.17 15.40
N GLU A 207 5.57 -3.22 16.63
CA GLU A 207 5.55 -4.44 17.44
C GLU A 207 4.13 -4.97 17.62
N ASP A 208 3.92 -6.25 17.34
CA ASP A 208 2.68 -6.96 17.67
C ASP A 208 2.74 -7.45 19.12
N TRP A 209 2.06 -6.75 19.99
CA TRP A 209 1.98 -7.08 21.42
C TRP A 209 1.27 -8.42 21.69
N THR A 210 0.58 -8.99 20.70
CA THR A 210 -0.03 -10.32 20.82
C THR A 210 0.96 -11.45 20.59
N GLY A 211 2.16 -11.13 20.08
CA GLY A 211 3.16 -12.11 19.67
C GLY A 211 2.80 -12.87 18.39
N SER A 212 1.78 -12.43 17.68
CA SER A 212 1.43 -12.98 16.36
C SER A 212 2.36 -12.40 15.28
N SER A 213 2.38 -13.04 14.11
CA SER A 213 3.14 -12.58 12.94
C SER A 213 2.23 -12.44 11.71
N GLY A 214 2.68 -11.68 10.71
CA GLY A 214 2.00 -11.56 9.43
C GLY A 214 0.71 -10.72 9.46
N ARG A 215 0.50 -9.87 10.48
CA ARG A 215 -0.71 -9.06 10.62
C ARG A 215 -0.53 -7.65 10.06
N LEU A 216 -1.64 -7.09 9.57
CA LEU A 216 -1.73 -5.69 9.19
C LEU A 216 -2.05 -4.83 10.41
N HIS A 217 -1.36 -3.68 10.56
CA HIS A 217 -1.76 -2.62 11.48
C HIS A 217 -2.76 -1.69 10.76
N HIS A 218 -2.34 -1.02 9.69
CA HIS A 218 -3.19 -0.21 8.85
C HIS A 218 -2.60 0.04 7.46
N ILE A 219 -3.48 0.47 6.55
CA ILE A 219 -3.11 1.16 5.31
C ILE A 219 -3.53 2.62 5.44
N ALA A 220 -2.76 3.52 4.88
CA ALA A 220 -3.04 4.95 4.91
C ALA A 220 -3.17 5.51 3.49
N PHE A 221 -4.06 6.46 3.34
CA PHE A 221 -4.28 7.19 2.08
C PHE A 221 -3.96 8.67 2.27
N ALA A 222 -3.32 9.26 1.28
CA ALA A 222 -3.09 10.69 1.24
C ALA A 222 -4.35 11.43 0.77
N ALA A 223 -4.68 12.51 1.44
CA ALA A 223 -5.63 13.52 1.01
C ALA A 223 -4.89 14.74 0.42
N ASP A 224 -5.58 15.60 -0.33
CA ASP A 224 -4.97 16.79 -0.90
C ASP A 224 -4.79 17.91 0.12
N THR A 225 -5.76 18.07 1.01
CA THR A 225 -5.82 19.19 1.94
C THR A 225 -6.23 18.75 3.34
N ARG A 226 -6.04 19.64 4.32
CA ARG A 226 -6.51 19.43 5.71
C ARG A 226 -8.03 19.43 5.78
N GLU A 227 -8.69 20.19 4.92
CA GLU A 227 -10.15 20.23 4.79
C GLU A 227 -10.72 18.87 4.37
N ASP A 228 -10.01 18.11 3.52
CA ASP A 228 -10.42 16.75 3.17
C ASP A 228 -10.36 15.80 4.37
N ILE A 229 -9.41 15.98 5.27
CA ILE A 229 -9.32 15.20 6.51
C ILE A 229 -10.49 15.55 7.45
N LEU A 230 -10.85 16.83 7.57
CA LEU A 230 -12.03 17.25 8.34
C LEU A 230 -13.32 16.71 7.72
N ARG A 231 -13.42 16.75 6.38
CA ARG A 231 -14.53 16.15 5.64
C ARG A 231 -14.60 14.64 5.87
N ALA A 232 -13.46 13.95 5.94
CA ALA A 232 -13.45 12.52 6.27
C ALA A 232 -14.06 12.26 7.66
N ALA A 233 -13.75 13.10 8.65
CA ALA A 233 -14.33 12.98 9.98
C ALA A 233 -15.84 13.24 9.98
N ASP A 234 -16.31 14.27 9.27
CA ASP A 234 -17.75 14.56 9.13
C ASP A 234 -18.48 13.39 8.47
N LEU A 235 -17.96 12.88 7.35
CA LEU A 235 -18.52 11.72 6.67
C LEU A 235 -18.51 10.46 7.54
N ALA A 236 -17.49 10.25 8.37
CA ALA A 236 -17.43 9.14 9.29
C ALA A 236 -18.58 9.20 10.31
N ILE A 237 -18.85 10.38 10.88
CA ILE A 237 -19.95 10.61 11.79
C ILE A 237 -21.29 10.34 11.10
N ASP A 238 -21.49 10.88 9.90
CA ASP A 238 -22.73 10.77 9.15
C ASP A 238 -23.04 9.33 8.71
N THR A 239 -22.00 8.55 8.42
CA THR A 239 -22.12 7.15 7.95
C THR A 239 -21.91 6.10 9.03
N GLY A 240 -21.64 6.50 10.28
CA GLY A 240 -21.42 5.59 11.40
C GLY A 240 -20.06 4.86 11.36
N VAL A 241 -19.09 5.36 10.61
CA VAL A 241 -17.71 4.86 10.63
C VAL A 241 -17.04 5.30 11.93
N PHE A 242 -16.49 4.34 12.65
CA PHE A 242 -15.84 4.63 13.93
C PHE A 242 -14.52 5.40 13.72
N ILE A 243 -14.38 6.51 14.45
CA ILE A 243 -13.15 7.30 14.48
C ILE A 243 -12.38 6.91 15.75
N GLU A 244 -11.29 6.18 15.59
CA GLU A 244 -10.43 5.78 16.70
C GLU A 244 -9.72 6.99 17.30
N THR A 245 -9.23 7.88 16.44
CA THR A 245 -8.61 9.14 16.84
C THR A 245 -8.92 10.22 15.79
N GLY A 246 -9.20 11.43 16.25
CA GLY A 246 -9.61 12.52 15.37
C GLY A 246 -8.48 13.12 14.54
N PRO A 247 -8.80 14.06 13.64
CA PRO A 247 -7.78 14.79 12.88
C PRO A 247 -6.78 15.49 13.80
N HIS A 248 -5.52 15.10 13.75
CA HIS A 248 -4.45 15.67 14.55
C HIS A 248 -3.08 15.49 13.88
N LYS A 249 -2.05 16.11 14.44
CA LYS A 249 -0.68 15.87 14.03
C LYS A 249 -0.24 14.48 14.47
N HIS A 250 0.45 13.75 13.62
CA HIS A 250 1.01 12.45 13.92
C HIS A 250 2.49 12.60 14.30
N ALA A 251 2.80 12.43 15.61
CA ALA A 251 4.15 12.57 16.16
C ALA A 251 4.82 13.88 15.74
N ILE A 252 5.97 13.81 15.07
CA ILE A 252 6.72 14.96 14.58
C ILE A 252 6.27 15.41 13.18
N GLN A 253 5.38 14.66 12.53
CA GLN A 253 4.88 14.92 11.19
C GLN A 253 3.55 15.67 11.23
N GLN A 254 3.25 16.37 10.14
CA GLN A 254 2.03 17.18 10.01
C GLN A 254 1.13 16.65 8.91
#